data_109a56f5110c917f4a355752c8a1ace8
#
_entry.id   109a56f5110c917f4a355752c8a1ace8
#
_cell.length_a   1.000
_cell.length_b   1.000
_cell.length_c   1.000
_cell.angle_alpha   90.00
_cell.angle_beta   90.00
_cell.angle_gamma   90.00
#
_symmetry.space_group_name_H-M   'P 1'
#
loop_
_entity.id
_entity.type
_entity.pdbx_description
1 polymer ?
#
loop_
_entity_poly.entity_id
_entity_poly.type
_entity_poly.pdbx_seq_one_letter_code
_entity_poly.pdbx_strand_id
1 'polypeptide(L)'
;AQAQTLKGSPTSIENQYRAAHAYGYTFAKNSGSVRGLVNSGRLVKVNADNQLALHDVSFPYVVPGAKVFLDRLSAQYHRACGEKLTVTSLLRPKDRQPANSAAKSVHPAGMAIDLRVPRERKCHSWLEKTLLALEKDRVIDVTRERRPPHYHVAVFVERYEIRLAEMSRSLQGGANAQGYVVRRGDTLSGISIRTGVRVAQLRAVNGLSSNLIKIGQKLQLRDTSSVASNVGRPDSLASNEMTYRVNRGDTLWDIAIRYGTSVQHLRRTNGRISGFLKIGQVLKISKG
;
A
#
# COMPACT_ATOMS: atom_id res chain seq x y z
N ALA A 1 -25.48 12.40 2.50
CA ALA A 1 -24.57 11.30 2.13
C ALA A 1 -24.99 10.82 0.73
N GLN A 2 -24.14 11.02 -0.28
CA GLN A 2 -24.37 10.45 -1.60
C GLN A 2 -24.36 8.93 -1.48
N ALA A 3 -25.38 8.29 -2.04
CA ALA A 3 -25.41 6.83 -2.13
C ALA A 3 -24.16 6.37 -2.90
N GLN A 4 -23.37 5.50 -2.28
CA GLN A 4 -22.23 4.90 -2.94
C GLN A 4 -22.71 4.02 -4.07
N THR A 5 -22.24 4.32 -5.26
CA THR A 5 -22.57 3.58 -6.46
C THR A 5 -21.26 3.28 -7.17
N LEU A 6 -21.14 2.09 -7.74
CA LEU A 6 -20.01 1.71 -8.62
C LEU A 6 -20.02 2.51 -9.94
N LYS A 7 -20.47 3.75 -9.91
CA LYS A 7 -20.52 4.67 -11.06
C LYS A 7 -19.36 5.64 -10.96
N GLY A 8 -18.48 5.57 -11.93
CA GLY A 8 -17.44 6.57 -12.11
C GLY A 8 -18.02 7.95 -12.42
N SER A 9 -17.30 8.99 -12.07
CA SER A 9 -17.64 10.37 -12.39
C SER A 9 -16.35 11.14 -12.77
N PRO A 10 -16.48 12.27 -13.48
CA PRO A 10 -15.33 13.16 -13.73
C PRO A 10 -14.63 13.57 -12.43
N THR A 11 -15.38 13.79 -11.35
CA THR A 11 -14.85 14.12 -10.02
C THR A 11 -14.06 12.96 -9.42
N SER A 12 -14.50 11.72 -9.61
CA SER A 12 -13.79 10.51 -9.17
C SER A 12 -12.41 10.43 -9.85
N ILE A 13 -12.37 10.54 -11.18
CA ILE A 13 -11.13 10.51 -11.96
C ILE A 13 -10.18 11.64 -11.52
N GLU A 14 -10.69 12.86 -11.31
CA GLU A 14 -9.91 14.00 -10.83
C GLU A 14 -9.31 13.74 -9.45
N ASN A 15 -10.09 13.16 -8.53
CA ASN A 15 -9.64 12.82 -7.18
C ASN A 15 -8.54 11.75 -7.19
N GLN A 16 -8.68 10.72 -8.03
CA GLN A 16 -7.64 9.70 -8.23
C GLN A 16 -6.35 10.33 -8.74
N TYR A 17 -6.45 11.19 -9.77
CA TYR A 17 -5.30 11.86 -10.38
C TYR A 17 -4.58 12.80 -9.39
N ARG A 18 -5.33 13.61 -8.63
CA ARG A 18 -4.79 14.46 -7.56
C ARG A 18 -4.11 13.64 -6.47
N ALA A 19 -4.70 12.53 -6.06
CA ALA A 19 -4.10 11.63 -5.07
C ALA A 19 -2.77 11.06 -5.57
N ALA A 20 -2.70 10.58 -6.82
CA ALA A 20 -1.46 10.08 -7.40
C ALA A 20 -0.33 11.14 -7.39
N HIS A 21 -0.67 12.39 -7.69
CA HIS A 21 0.29 13.51 -7.59
C HIS A 21 0.66 13.85 -6.14
N ALA A 22 -0.32 13.88 -5.23
CA ALA A 22 -0.08 14.15 -3.81
C ALA A 22 0.81 13.07 -3.17
N TYR A 23 0.66 11.81 -3.58
CA TYR A 23 1.55 10.71 -3.15
C TYR A 23 2.92 10.74 -3.85
N GLY A 24 3.13 11.64 -4.81
CA GLY A 24 4.38 11.77 -5.56
C GLY A 24 4.63 10.60 -6.52
N TYR A 25 3.59 9.94 -6.99
CA TYR A 25 3.73 8.86 -7.96
C TYR A 25 4.18 9.38 -9.32
N THR A 26 5.05 8.62 -9.97
CA THR A 26 5.53 8.93 -11.31
C THR A 26 4.68 8.20 -12.34
N PHE A 27 4.13 8.95 -13.27
CA PHE A 27 3.39 8.39 -14.39
C PHE A 27 4.36 7.86 -15.45
N ALA A 28 4.42 6.55 -15.61
CA ALA A 28 5.27 5.88 -16.60
C ALA A 28 4.89 6.31 -18.01
N LYS A 29 5.88 6.81 -18.77
CA LYS A 29 5.68 7.28 -20.15
C LYS A 29 5.66 6.11 -21.14
N ASN A 30 6.58 5.17 -20.97
CA ASN A 30 6.84 4.02 -21.88
C ASN A 30 7.50 2.88 -21.10
N SER A 31 7.79 1.77 -21.78
CA SER A 31 8.44 0.58 -21.21
C SER A 31 9.80 0.88 -20.56
N GLY A 32 10.57 1.84 -21.09
CA GLY A 32 11.86 2.27 -20.52
C GLY A 32 11.68 2.91 -19.14
N SER A 33 10.70 3.81 -19.02
CA SER A 33 10.37 4.43 -17.74
C SER A 33 9.82 3.42 -16.72
N VAL A 34 9.08 2.39 -17.17
CA VAL A 34 8.64 1.28 -16.30
C VAL A 34 9.83 0.56 -15.70
N ARG A 35 10.83 0.17 -16.53
CA ARG A 35 12.05 -0.49 -16.02
C ARG A 35 12.77 0.35 -14.97
N GLY A 36 12.91 1.65 -15.19
CA GLY A 36 13.50 2.56 -14.22
C GLY A 36 12.74 2.62 -12.89
N LEU A 37 11.41 2.61 -12.95
CA LEU A 37 10.56 2.61 -11.75
C LEU A 37 10.64 1.28 -10.99
N VAL A 38 10.74 0.16 -11.68
CA VAL A 38 10.93 -1.17 -11.08
C VAL A 38 12.30 -1.27 -10.43
N ASN A 39 13.36 -0.88 -11.12
CA ASN A 39 14.73 -0.93 -10.59
C ASN A 39 14.92 -0.02 -9.36
N SER A 40 14.17 1.06 -9.28
CA SER A 40 14.17 1.95 -8.11
C SER A 40 13.24 1.51 -6.97
N GLY A 41 12.52 0.38 -7.12
CA GLY A 41 11.57 -0.14 -6.12
C GLY A 41 10.26 0.66 -6.01
N ARG A 42 10.01 1.58 -6.94
CA ARG A 42 8.76 2.38 -6.97
C ARG A 42 7.58 1.60 -7.50
N LEU A 43 7.85 0.63 -8.35
CA LEU A 43 6.90 -0.35 -8.83
C LEU A 43 7.39 -1.75 -8.43
N VAL A 44 6.46 -2.59 -8.06
CA VAL A 44 6.71 -3.99 -7.72
C VAL A 44 5.91 -4.89 -8.66
N LYS A 45 6.50 -6.05 -8.97
CA LYS A 45 5.86 -7.04 -9.85
C LYS A 45 4.74 -7.76 -9.09
N VAL A 46 3.61 -7.92 -9.75
CA VAL A 46 2.52 -8.81 -9.36
C VAL A 46 2.70 -10.13 -10.11
N ASN A 47 2.67 -11.23 -9.39
CA ASN A 47 2.72 -12.58 -9.97
C ASN A 47 1.39 -13.28 -9.72
N ALA A 48 0.96 -14.10 -10.68
CA ALA A 48 -0.14 -15.03 -10.45
C ALA A 48 0.26 -16.09 -9.42
N ASP A 49 -0.71 -16.56 -8.65
CA ASP A 49 -0.54 -17.63 -7.67
C ASP A 49 -1.81 -18.48 -7.55
N ASN A 50 -2.00 -19.18 -6.43
CA ASN A 50 -3.19 -19.99 -6.17
C ASN A 50 -4.46 -19.17 -5.85
N GLN A 51 -4.34 -17.87 -5.61
CA GLN A 51 -5.45 -16.97 -5.23
C GLN A 51 -5.70 -15.88 -6.27
N LEU A 52 -4.69 -15.57 -7.09
CA LEU A 52 -4.69 -14.50 -8.07
C LEU A 52 -4.37 -15.02 -9.48
N ALA A 53 -5.17 -14.62 -10.46
CA ALA A 53 -4.91 -14.84 -11.88
C ALA A 53 -4.64 -13.51 -12.59
N LEU A 54 -3.70 -13.51 -13.52
CA LEU A 54 -3.45 -12.41 -14.45
C LEU A 54 -3.95 -12.84 -15.83
N HIS A 55 -4.81 -12.05 -16.46
CA HIS A 55 -5.35 -12.32 -17.79
C HIS A 55 -4.95 -11.18 -18.73
N ASP A 56 -4.05 -11.48 -19.66
CA ASP A 56 -3.53 -10.55 -20.69
C ASP A 56 -2.90 -9.26 -20.13
N VAL A 57 -2.27 -9.35 -18.97
CA VAL A 57 -1.64 -8.19 -18.30
C VAL A 57 -0.24 -7.98 -18.85
N SER A 58 -0.06 -7.01 -19.75
CA SER A 58 1.24 -6.71 -20.39
C SER A 58 2.28 -6.12 -19.42
N PHE A 59 1.84 -5.29 -18.45
CA PHE A 59 2.70 -4.66 -17.45
C PHE A 59 2.20 -5.02 -16.05
N PRO A 60 2.61 -6.19 -15.50
CA PRO A 60 2.13 -6.68 -14.21
C PRO A 60 2.83 -5.97 -13.03
N TYR A 61 2.72 -4.64 -12.99
CA TYR A 61 3.38 -3.81 -11.97
C TYR A 61 2.38 -2.86 -11.32
N VAL A 62 2.58 -2.61 -10.04
CA VAL A 62 1.82 -1.63 -9.24
C VAL A 62 2.76 -0.97 -8.22
N VAL A 63 2.32 0.12 -7.59
CA VAL A 63 3.00 0.66 -6.41
C VAL A 63 2.91 -0.33 -5.23
N PRO A 64 3.91 -0.37 -4.32
CA PRO A 64 3.98 -1.38 -3.26
C PRO A 64 2.70 -1.53 -2.43
N GLY A 65 2.08 -0.43 -2.02
CA GLY A 65 0.84 -0.48 -1.22
C GLY A 65 -0.37 -1.02 -1.99
N ALA A 66 -0.45 -0.78 -3.31
CA ALA A 66 -1.49 -1.39 -4.15
C ALA A 66 -1.29 -2.91 -4.29
N LYS A 67 -0.03 -3.39 -4.26
CA LYS A 67 0.23 -4.84 -4.19
C LYS A 67 -0.27 -5.44 -2.89
N VAL A 68 -0.01 -4.80 -1.75
CA VAL A 68 -0.53 -5.27 -0.44
C VAL A 68 -2.06 -5.34 -0.45
N PHE A 69 -2.71 -4.32 -1.02
CA PHE A 69 -4.17 -4.33 -1.21
C PHE A 69 -4.61 -5.55 -2.03
N LEU A 70 -4.00 -5.77 -3.19
CA LEU A 70 -4.37 -6.84 -4.12
C LEU A 70 -4.15 -8.24 -3.50
N ASP A 71 -3.02 -8.46 -2.82
CA ASP A 71 -2.70 -9.72 -2.14
C ASP A 71 -3.75 -10.04 -1.05
N ARG A 72 -4.20 -9.04 -0.31
CA ARG A 72 -5.22 -9.23 0.73
C ARG A 72 -6.61 -9.46 0.14
N LEU A 73 -6.97 -8.72 -0.89
CA LEU A 73 -8.26 -8.86 -1.57
C LEU A 73 -8.37 -10.24 -2.22
N SER A 74 -7.33 -10.69 -2.93
CA SER A 74 -7.31 -12.01 -3.59
C SER A 74 -7.40 -13.15 -2.59
N ALA A 75 -6.72 -13.03 -1.44
CA ALA A 75 -6.80 -14.04 -0.37
C ALA A 75 -8.20 -14.12 0.25
N GLN A 76 -8.87 -12.99 0.44
CA GLN A 76 -10.23 -12.95 0.99
C GLN A 76 -11.25 -13.45 -0.03
N TYR A 77 -11.11 -13.04 -1.29
CA TYR A 77 -11.95 -13.49 -2.38
C TYR A 77 -11.85 -15.00 -2.57
N HIS A 78 -10.63 -15.55 -2.61
CA HIS A 78 -10.42 -16.98 -2.75
C HIS A 78 -11.07 -17.79 -1.61
N ARG A 79 -10.97 -17.32 -0.36
CA ARG A 79 -11.64 -17.96 0.78
C ARG A 79 -13.16 -17.94 0.68
N ALA A 80 -13.73 -16.85 0.17
CA ALA A 80 -15.18 -16.69 0.07
C ALA A 80 -15.78 -17.42 -1.13
N CYS A 81 -15.02 -17.54 -2.22
CA CYS A 81 -15.49 -17.96 -3.53
C CYS A 81 -14.92 -19.30 -3.99
N GLY A 82 -13.77 -19.73 -3.48
CA GLY A 82 -13.09 -20.94 -3.97
C GLY A 82 -12.40 -20.78 -5.33
N GLU A 83 -12.47 -19.59 -5.94
CA GLU A 83 -11.86 -19.30 -7.23
C GLU A 83 -10.81 -18.19 -7.12
N LYS A 84 -9.96 -18.04 -8.16
CA LYS A 84 -8.95 -16.99 -8.21
C LYS A 84 -9.57 -15.65 -8.56
N LEU A 85 -9.15 -14.58 -7.87
CA LEU A 85 -9.43 -13.23 -8.30
C LEU A 85 -8.68 -12.94 -9.59
N THR A 86 -9.37 -12.54 -10.65
CA THR A 86 -8.74 -12.29 -11.97
C THR A 86 -8.51 -10.81 -12.18
N VAL A 87 -7.24 -10.44 -12.40
CA VAL A 87 -6.82 -9.11 -12.82
C VAL A 87 -6.70 -9.08 -14.34
N THR A 88 -7.24 -8.04 -14.96
CA THR A 88 -7.22 -7.82 -16.42
C THR A 88 -6.35 -6.64 -16.84
N SER A 89 -6.00 -5.74 -15.93
CA SER A 89 -5.03 -4.68 -16.19
C SER A 89 -4.41 -4.18 -14.87
N LEU A 90 -3.14 -3.78 -14.96
CA LEU A 90 -2.39 -3.11 -13.89
C LEU A 90 -1.77 -1.82 -14.45
N LEU A 91 -0.44 -1.71 -14.42
CA LEU A 91 0.24 -0.57 -15.02
C LEU A 91 -0.04 -0.52 -16.52
N ARG A 92 -0.35 0.66 -17.02
CA ARG A 92 -0.40 0.98 -18.46
C ARG A 92 0.40 2.26 -18.69
N PRO A 93 1.58 2.19 -19.31
CA PRO A 93 2.34 3.41 -19.66
C PRO A 93 1.52 4.34 -20.54
N LYS A 94 1.86 5.63 -20.57
CA LYS A 94 1.10 6.63 -21.34
C LYS A 94 1.02 6.31 -22.83
N ASP A 95 2.08 5.76 -23.40
CA ASP A 95 2.14 5.33 -24.81
C ASP A 95 1.35 4.03 -25.13
N ARG A 96 0.78 3.38 -24.11
CA ARG A 96 0.02 2.14 -24.21
C ARG A 96 -1.40 2.25 -23.65
N GLN A 97 -1.90 3.48 -23.53
CA GLN A 97 -3.29 3.71 -23.12
C GLN A 97 -4.23 3.34 -24.28
N PRO A 98 -5.36 2.67 -24.00
CA PRO A 98 -6.43 2.50 -24.99
C PRO A 98 -6.98 3.86 -25.47
N ALA A 99 -7.48 3.92 -26.70
CA ALA A 99 -8.02 5.15 -27.28
C ALA A 99 -9.16 5.78 -26.46
N ASN A 100 -9.93 4.96 -25.75
CA ASN A 100 -11.03 5.37 -24.87
C ASN A 100 -10.60 5.64 -23.42
N SER A 101 -9.30 5.62 -23.13
CA SER A 101 -8.79 5.87 -21.78
C SER A 101 -8.99 7.33 -21.37
N ALA A 102 -9.36 7.55 -20.11
CA ALA A 102 -9.42 8.90 -19.55
C ALA A 102 -8.04 9.57 -19.60
N ALA A 103 -7.98 10.84 -20.00
CA ALA A 103 -6.73 11.62 -20.04
C ALA A 103 -6.00 11.68 -18.70
N LYS A 104 -6.76 11.60 -17.58
CA LYS A 104 -6.28 11.57 -16.20
C LYS A 104 -6.24 10.16 -15.60
N SER A 105 -6.08 9.12 -16.44
CA SER A 105 -5.92 7.74 -15.97
C SER A 105 -4.76 7.62 -14.99
N VAL A 106 -4.96 6.83 -13.91
CA VAL A 106 -3.93 6.55 -12.90
C VAL A 106 -3.25 5.19 -13.08
N HIS A 107 -3.59 4.46 -14.17
CA HIS A 107 -2.84 3.27 -14.56
C HIS A 107 -1.36 3.55 -14.82
N PRO A 108 -0.96 4.67 -15.46
CA PRO A 108 0.46 4.97 -15.64
C PRO A 108 1.22 5.21 -14.33
N ALA A 109 0.50 5.52 -13.26
CA ALA A 109 1.08 5.69 -11.92
C ALA A 109 1.23 4.36 -11.16
N GLY A 110 0.66 3.25 -11.66
CA GLY A 110 0.65 1.95 -10.97
C GLY A 110 -0.28 1.90 -9.76
N MET A 111 -1.24 2.82 -9.69
CA MET A 111 -2.19 2.96 -8.59
C MET A 111 -3.53 2.26 -8.86
N ALA A 112 -3.80 1.92 -10.13
CA ALA A 112 -5.05 1.31 -10.56
C ALA A 112 -4.91 -0.18 -10.87
N ILE A 113 -5.99 -0.90 -10.61
CA ILE A 113 -6.16 -2.34 -10.81
C ILE A 113 -7.50 -2.57 -11.50
N ASP A 114 -7.52 -3.25 -12.64
CA ASP A 114 -8.76 -3.67 -13.27
C ASP A 114 -9.03 -5.13 -12.92
N LEU A 115 -10.20 -5.39 -12.32
CA LEU A 115 -10.64 -6.70 -11.88
C LEU A 115 -11.77 -7.19 -12.77
N ARG A 116 -11.67 -8.45 -13.22
CA ARG A 116 -12.77 -9.09 -13.97
C ARG A 116 -14.01 -9.19 -13.10
N VAL A 117 -15.18 -8.93 -13.70
CA VAL A 117 -16.48 -9.21 -13.07
C VAL A 117 -16.64 -10.74 -12.95
N PRO A 118 -16.80 -11.28 -11.73
CA PRO A 118 -17.01 -12.71 -11.54
C PRO A 118 -18.28 -13.20 -12.24
N ARG A 119 -18.25 -14.41 -12.79
CA ARG A 119 -19.40 -15.04 -13.44
C ARG A 119 -20.39 -15.60 -12.40
N GLU A 120 -19.84 -16.21 -11.36
CA GLU A 120 -20.61 -16.78 -10.28
C GLU A 120 -21.31 -15.68 -9.46
N ARG A 121 -22.64 -15.76 -9.34
CA ARG A 121 -23.46 -14.72 -8.70
C ARG A 121 -23.05 -14.43 -7.25
N LYS A 122 -22.70 -15.48 -6.49
CA LYS A 122 -22.23 -15.36 -5.11
C LYS A 122 -20.95 -14.55 -5.04
N CYS A 123 -19.98 -14.85 -5.91
CA CYS A 123 -18.68 -14.22 -5.97
C CYS A 123 -18.76 -12.77 -6.48
N HIS A 124 -19.60 -12.54 -7.47
CA HIS A 124 -19.93 -11.20 -7.95
C HIS A 124 -20.50 -10.33 -6.80
N SER A 125 -21.53 -10.83 -6.09
CA SER A 125 -22.12 -10.11 -4.96
C SER A 125 -21.12 -9.87 -3.83
N TRP A 126 -20.24 -10.85 -3.53
CA TRP A 126 -19.22 -10.70 -2.51
C TRP A 126 -18.23 -9.60 -2.89
N LEU A 127 -17.72 -9.62 -4.12
CA LEU A 127 -16.73 -8.65 -4.60
C LEU A 127 -17.31 -7.24 -4.59
N GLU A 128 -18.52 -7.02 -5.13
CA GLU A 128 -19.18 -5.70 -5.11
C GLU A 128 -19.39 -5.17 -3.70
N LYS A 129 -19.91 -5.99 -2.79
CA LYS A 129 -20.09 -5.58 -1.38
C LYS A 129 -18.77 -5.20 -0.72
N THR A 130 -17.71 -5.95 -1.00
CA THR A 130 -16.38 -5.69 -0.45
C THR A 130 -15.80 -4.38 -1.01
N LEU A 131 -15.88 -4.19 -2.33
CA LEU A 131 -15.39 -2.96 -2.97
C LEU A 131 -16.17 -1.73 -2.49
N LEU A 132 -17.50 -1.80 -2.39
CA LEU A 132 -18.33 -0.72 -1.84
C LEU A 132 -18.00 -0.39 -0.38
N ALA A 133 -17.73 -1.40 0.44
CA ALA A 133 -17.30 -1.17 1.83
C ALA A 133 -15.95 -0.44 1.91
N LEU A 134 -14.98 -0.84 1.08
CA LEU A 134 -13.66 -0.21 1.01
C LEU A 134 -13.73 1.22 0.44
N GLU A 135 -14.62 1.47 -0.52
CA GLU A 135 -14.88 2.80 -1.04
C GLU A 135 -15.52 3.70 0.03
N LYS A 136 -16.46 3.17 0.81
CA LYS A 136 -17.05 3.86 1.97
C LYS A 136 -15.97 4.30 2.96
N ASP A 137 -14.99 3.47 3.22
CA ASP A 137 -13.83 3.78 4.06
C ASP A 137 -12.84 4.72 3.35
N ARG A 138 -13.12 5.13 2.10
CA ARG A 138 -12.31 6.03 1.27
C ARG A 138 -10.86 5.54 1.05
N VAL A 139 -10.65 4.23 1.11
CA VAL A 139 -9.34 3.60 0.85
C VAL A 139 -9.15 3.20 -0.60
N ILE A 140 -10.24 3.13 -1.35
CA ILE A 140 -10.26 2.98 -2.81
C ILE A 140 -11.30 3.91 -3.42
N ASP A 141 -11.22 4.05 -4.74
CA ASP A 141 -12.27 4.56 -5.61
C ASP A 141 -12.55 3.48 -6.65
N VAL A 142 -13.80 3.09 -6.83
CA VAL A 142 -14.16 1.98 -7.70
C VAL A 142 -15.24 2.35 -8.71
N THR A 143 -15.01 1.98 -9.97
CA THR A 143 -15.97 2.14 -11.06
C THR A 143 -16.22 0.81 -11.73
N ARG A 144 -17.48 0.43 -11.92
CA ARG A 144 -17.83 -0.70 -12.76
C ARG A 144 -17.96 -0.23 -14.20
N GLU A 145 -16.98 -0.59 -15.01
CA GLU A 145 -17.02 -0.36 -16.46
C GLU A 145 -17.79 -1.49 -17.17
N ARG A 146 -18.43 -1.17 -18.30
CA ARG A 146 -19.32 -2.11 -18.98
C ARG A 146 -18.72 -2.70 -20.26
N ARG A 147 -17.73 -2.06 -20.85
CA ARG A 147 -17.16 -2.44 -22.16
C ARG A 147 -15.64 -2.31 -22.17
N PRO A 148 -14.88 -3.40 -21.94
CA PRO A 148 -15.31 -4.73 -21.45
C PRO A 148 -15.75 -4.66 -19.98
N PRO A 149 -16.58 -5.63 -19.50
CA PRO A 149 -17.05 -5.61 -18.11
C PRO A 149 -15.91 -5.87 -17.12
N HIS A 150 -15.58 -4.86 -16.28
CA HIS A 150 -14.59 -4.97 -15.22
C HIS A 150 -14.84 -3.92 -14.12
N TYR A 151 -14.16 -4.08 -12.99
CA TYR A 151 -14.07 -3.06 -11.96
C TYR A 151 -12.73 -2.36 -12.08
N HIS A 152 -12.75 -1.07 -12.38
CA HIS A 152 -11.59 -0.21 -12.25
C HIS A 152 -11.46 0.23 -10.78
N VAL A 153 -10.36 -0.14 -10.13
CA VAL A 153 -10.10 0.12 -8.70
C VAL A 153 -8.85 0.96 -8.56
N ALA A 154 -8.98 2.21 -8.16
CA ALA A 154 -7.85 3.05 -7.78
C ALA A 154 -7.63 2.97 -6.27
N VAL A 155 -6.42 2.57 -5.85
CA VAL A 155 -6.07 2.36 -4.44
C VAL A 155 -5.46 3.62 -3.86
N PHE A 156 -6.10 4.23 -2.85
CA PHE A 156 -5.55 5.35 -2.07
C PHE A 156 -4.60 4.81 -1.00
N VAL A 157 -3.39 4.50 -1.41
CA VAL A 157 -2.42 3.71 -0.63
C VAL A 157 -2.21 4.26 0.78
N GLU A 158 -1.98 5.57 0.94
CA GLU A 158 -1.78 6.16 2.27
C GLU A 158 -2.98 5.91 3.21
N ARG A 159 -4.20 6.06 2.70
CA ARG A 159 -5.42 5.81 3.49
C ARG A 159 -5.60 4.33 3.81
N TYR A 160 -5.30 3.47 2.85
CA TYR A 160 -5.35 2.03 3.04
C TYR A 160 -4.37 1.56 4.11
N GLU A 161 -3.15 2.08 4.10
CA GLU A 161 -2.11 1.76 5.08
C GLU A 161 -2.48 2.26 6.49
N ILE A 162 -3.02 3.47 6.62
CA ILE A 162 -3.57 3.98 7.89
C ILE A 162 -4.65 3.03 8.41
N ARG A 163 -5.60 2.65 7.55
CA ARG A 163 -6.67 1.73 7.91
C ARG A 163 -6.16 0.37 8.38
N LEU A 164 -5.15 -0.18 7.70
CA LEU A 164 -4.51 -1.44 8.12
C LEU A 164 -3.83 -1.30 9.49
N ALA A 165 -3.16 -0.20 9.74
CA ALA A 165 -2.52 0.07 11.03
C ALA A 165 -3.55 0.20 12.18
N GLU A 166 -4.69 0.83 11.93
CA GLU A 166 -5.81 0.93 12.88
C GLU A 166 -6.41 -0.45 13.18
N MET A 167 -6.68 -1.25 12.15
CA MET A 167 -7.18 -2.61 12.31
C MET A 167 -6.18 -3.50 13.09
N SER A 168 -4.90 -3.36 12.84
CA SER A 168 -3.87 -4.10 13.57
C SER A 168 -3.80 -3.70 15.04
N ARG A 169 -3.95 -2.41 15.35
CA ARG A 169 -4.01 -1.91 16.74
C ARG A 169 -5.23 -2.45 17.49
N SER A 170 -6.40 -2.47 16.87
CA SER A 170 -7.63 -3.00 17.49
C SER A 170 -7.56 -4.51 17.73
N LEU A 171 -6.87 -5.26 16.88
CA LEU A 171 -6.64 -6.70 17.08
C LEU A 171 -5.59 -6.99 18.15
N GLN A 172 -4.65 -6.08 18.39
CA GLN A 172 -3.61 -6.24 19.43
C GLN A 172 -4.11 -5.99 20.85
N GLY A 173 -5.26 -5.35 21.04
CA GLY A 173 -5.94 -5.26 22.34
C GLY A 173 -6.37 -6.62 22.92
N GLY A 174 -6.23 -7.71 22.16
CA GLY A 174 -6.69 -9.05 22.54
C GLY A 174 -5.75 -10.24 22.27
N ALA A 175 -4.53 -10.07 21.74
CA ALA A 175 -3.67 -11.22 21.44
C ALA A 175 -2.20 -11.02 21.83
N ASN A 176 -1.73 -11.85 22.75
CA ASN A 176 -0.31 -12.12 23.04
C ASN A 176 0.34 -12.89 21.88
N ALA A 177 0.55 -12.28 20.72
CA ALA A 177 1.27 -12.92 19.61
C ALA A 177 2.78 -12.76 19.83
N GLN A 178 3.43 -13.81 20.34
CA GLN A 178 4.87 -13.84 20.63
C GLN A 178 5.78 -13.98 19.40
N GLY A 179 5.26 -14.29 18.21
CA GLY A 179 6.11 -14.49 17.04
C GLY A 179 5.36 -14.55 15.71
N TYR A 180 6.11 -14.35 14.61
CA TYR A 180 5.66 -14.47 13.22
C TYR A 180 6.61 -15.35 12.42
N VAL A 181 6.10 -16.29 11.64
CA VAL A 181 6.90 -17.11 10.72
C VAL A 181 6.82 -16.51 9.32
N VAL A 182 7.98 -16.15 8.76
CA VAL A 182 8.09 -15.57 7.41
C VAL A 182 7.62 -16.57 6.36
N ARG A 183 6.71 -16.14 5.50
CA ARG A 183 6.14 -16.93 4.41
C ARG A 183 6.69 -16.46 3.06
N ARG A 184 6.51 -17.27 2.02
CA ARG A 184 6.89 -16.91 0.65
C ARG A 184 6.17 -15.61 0.22
N GLY A 185 6.94 -14.65 -0.27
CA GLY A 185 6.44 -13.33 -0.69
C GLY A 185 6.32 -12.29 0.43
N ASP A 186 6.72 -12.64 1.66
CA ASP A 186 6.76 -11.68 2.75
C ASP A 186 7.92 -10.69 2.60
N THR A 187 7.64 -9.47 3.01
CA THR A 187 8.63 -8.42 3.28
C THR A 187 8.47 -7.94 4.71
N LEU A 188 9.51 -7.37 5.32
CA LEU A 188 9.38 -6.78 6.66
C LEU A 188 8.29 -5.70 6.71
N SER A 189 8.13 -4.92 5.65
CA SER A 189 7.06 -3.93 5.54
C SER A 189 5.67 -4.61 5.51
N GLY A 190 5.50 -5.68 4.74
CA GLY A 190 4.26 -6.45 4.71
C GLY A 190 3.93 -7.12 6.05
N ILE A 191 4.95 -7.63 6.76
CA ILE A 191 4.80 -8.19 8.10
C ILE A 191 4.47 -7.10 9.11
N SER A 192 5.12 -5.94 9.04
CA SER A 192 4.82 -4.76 9.86
C SER A 192 3.35 -4.34 9.74
N ILE A 193 2.83 -4.28 8.52
CA ILE A 193 1.42 -3.96 8.26
C ILE A 193 0.49 -5.02 8.86
N ARG A 194 0.82 -6.32 8.71
CA ARG A 194 -0.02 -7.42 9.24
C ARG A 194 -0.01 -7.54 10.75
N THR A 195 1.12 -7.23 11.37
CA THR A 195 1.32 -7.42 12.83
C THR A 195 1.15 -6.13 13.62
N GLY A 196 1.13 -4.96 12.94
CA GLY A 196 1.14 -3.65 13.57
C GLY A 196 2.47 -3.31 14.25
N VAL A 197 3.49 -4.18 14.16
CA VAL A 197 4.83 -3.96 14.73
C VAL A 197 5.68 -3.21 13.71
N ARG A 198 6.25 -2.09 14.10
CA ARG A 198 7.06 -1.24 13.20
C ARG A 198 8.27 -2.02 12.65
N VAL A 199 8.63 -1.78 11.38
CA VAL A 199 9.81 -2.41 10.73
C VAL A 199 11.08 -2.20 11.55
N ALA A 200 11.28 -1.00 12.09
CA ALA A 200 12.43 -0.71 12.95
C ALA A 200 12.43 -1.59 14.22
N GLN A 201 11.27 -1.80 14.82
CA GLN A 201 11.11 -2.67 15.99
C GLN A 201 11.29 -4.14 15.62
N LEU A 202 10.70 -4.62 14.50
CA LEU A 202 10.95 -5.96 13.99
C LEU A 202 12.43 -6.22 13.77
N ARG A 203 13.15 -5.24 13.21
CA ARG A 203 14.61 -5.35 13.03
C ARG A 203 15.34 -5.40 14.36
N ALA A 204 15.05 -4.48 15.27
CA ALA A 204 15.73 -4.39 16.56
C ALA A 204 15.56 -5.66 17.40
N VAL A 205 14.32 -6.15 17.57
CA VAL A 205 14.04 -7.33 18.41
C VAL A 205 14.52 -8.64 17.78
N ASN A 206 14.81 -8.64 16.47
CA ASN A 206 15.29 -9.82 15.74
C ASN A 206 16.77 -9.71 15.31
N GLY A 207 17.49 -8.68 15.73
CA GLY A 207 18.90 -8.49 15.36
C GLY A 207 19.16 -8.34 13.87
N LEU A 208 18.17 -7.81 13.11
CA LEU A 208 18.29 -7.70 11.66
C LEU A 208 19.02 -6.43 11.25
N SER A 209 20.17 -6.58 10.59
CA SER A 209 20.96 -5.47 10.05
C SER A 209 20.35 -4.86 8.77
N SER A 210 19.46 -5.61 8.07
CA SER A 210 18.79 -5.19 6.82
C SER A 210 17.32 -5.61 6.81
N ASN A 211 16.60 -5.26 5.74
CA ASN A 211 15.22 -5.70 5.54
C ASN A 211 15.10 -7.10 4.90
N LEU A 212 16.22 -7.79 4.71
CA LEU A 212 16.23 -9.15 4.16
C LEU A 212 15.77 -10.15 5.21
N ILE A 213 14.79 -10.96 4.85
CA ILE A 213 14.22 -12.04 5.66
C ILE A 213 14.14 -13.31 4.82
N LYS A 214 14.25 -14.48 5.47
CA LYS A 214 14.21 -15.78 4.80
C LYS A 214 12.86 -16.47 5.06
N ILE A 215 12.36 -17.20 4.07
CA ILE A 215 11.17 -18.06 4.25
C ILE A 215 11.42 -19.03 5.39
N GLY A 216 10.44 -19.18 6.29
CA GLY A 216 10.55 -20.00 7.50
C GLY A 216 11.23 -19.32 8.68
N GLN A 217 11.82 -18.14 8.50
CA GLN A 217 12.43 -17.38 9.60
C GLN A 217 11.35 -17.00 10.63
N LYS A 218 11.63 -17.29 11.91
CA LYS A 218 10.78 -16.85 13.02
C LYS A 218 11.18 -15.44 13.43
N LEU A 219 10.22 -14.51 13.44
CA LEU A 219 10.41 -13.15 13.90
C LEU A 219 9.66 -12.94 15.21
N GLN A 220 10.36 -12.43 16.22
CA GLN A 220 9.74 -11.92 17.43
C GLN A 220 9.02 -10.60 17.12
N LEU A 221 7.82 -10.43 17.66
CA LEU A 221 7.00 -9.24 17.44
C LEU A 221 7.11 -8.22 18.57
N ARG A 222 7.63 -8.63 19.72
CA ARG A 222 7.83 -7.77 20.90
C ARG A 222 9.18 -8.11 21.55
N ASP A 223 9.76 -7.12 22.22
CA ASP A 223 10.90 -7.35 23.09
C ASP A 223 10.39 -8.01 24.38
N THR A 224 10.78 -9.26 24.60
CA THR A 224 10.46 -10.01 25.83
C THR A 224 11.36 -9.61 27.00
N SER A 225 12.37 -8.74 26.76
CA SER A 225 13.35 -8.34 27.78
C SER A 225 12.89 -7.16 28.65
N SER A 226 11.74 -6.53 28.40
CA SER A 226 11.27 -5.39 29.17
C SER A 226 10.00 -5.67 29.96
N VAL A 227 10.05 -6.66 30.87
CA VAL A 227 9.15 -6.71 32.03
C VAL A 227 9.98 -6.38 33.26
N ALA A 228 10.44 -5.19 33.38
CA ALA A 228 10.76 -4.46 34.61
C ALA A 228 11.39 -3.11 34.23
N SER A 229 10.66 -2.09 34.47
CA SER A 229 11.11 -0.81 35.03
C SER A 229 10.31 0.38 34.51
N ASN A 230 9.40 0.80 35.34
CA ASN A 230 9.12 2.18 35.78
C ASN A 230 8.86 3.30 34.76
N VAL A 231 7.61 3.70 34.78
CA VAL A 231 7.12 5.05 35.15
C VAL A 231 8.21 6.14 35.15
N GLY A 232 8.07 7.01 34.19
CA GLY A 232 8.79 8.28 34.14
C GLY A 232 8.12 9.16 33.10
N ARG A 233 7.07 9.88 33.52
CA ARG A 233 6.52 11.02 32.78
C ARG A 233 7.51 12.16 32.96
N PRO A 234 7.95 12.83 31.90
CA PRO A 234 8.29 14.22 32.01
C PRO A 234 7.39 15.05 31.10
N ASP A 235 6.55 15.86 31.73
CA ASP A 235 6.15 17.13 31.16
C ASP A 235 7.42 17.93 30.86
N SER A 236 7.57 18.31 29.60
CA SER A 236 8.16 19.59 29.21
C SER A 236 7.97 19.82 27.72
N LEU A 237 7.27 20.88 27.41
CA LEU A 237 7.22 21.57 26.14
C LEU A 237 8.66 21.92 25.70
N ALA A 238 9.21 21.13 24.80
CA ALA A 238 10.40 21.51 24.02
C ALA A 238 10.14 21.10 22.58
N SER A 239 10.21 22.05 21.68
CA SER A 239 10.16 21.90 20.24
C SER A 239 11.32 21.02 19.77
N ASN A 240 11.16 19.70 19.77
CA ASN A 240 12.15 18.76 19.26
C ASN A 240 12.02 18.64 17.74
N GLU A 241 12.63 19.57 17.01
CA GLU A 241 13.01 19.31 15.61
C GLU A 241 14.12 18.27 15.62
N MET A 242 13.81 17.05 15.18
CA MET A 242 14.75 15.98 14.97
C MET A 242 15.11 15.90 13.48
N THR A 243 16.35 15.61 13.14
CA THR A 243 16.76 15.35 11.76
C THR A 243 16.97 13.85 11.53
N TYR A 244 16.60 13.40 10.32
CA TYR A 244 16.81 12.03 9.88
C TYR A 244 17.54 11.98 8.54
N ARG A 245 18.62 11.20 8.47
CA ARG A 245 19.35 10.95 7.22
C ARG A 245 18.76 9.73 6.52
N VAL A 246 18.29 9.92 5.29
CA VAL A 246 17.68 8.88 4.46
C VAL A 246 18.69 7.80 4.11
N ASN A 247 18.33 6.55 4.37
CA ASN A 247 19.10 5.36 4.01
C ASN A 247 18.56 4.71 2.73
N ARG A 248 19.35 3.81 2.15
CA ARG A 248 18.93 3.03 0.98
C ARG A 248 17.70 2.20 1.32
N GLY A 249 16.63 2.38 0.52
CA GLY A 249 15.36 1.67 0.69
C GLY A 249 14.36 2.37 1.61
N ASP A 250 14.69 3.54 2.19
CA ASP A 250 13.72 4.32 2.93
C ASP A 250 12.69 4.95 2.00
N THR A 251 11.44 4.98 2.46
CA THR A 251 10.37 5.78 1.86
C THR A 251 9.92 6.86 2.84
N LEU A 252 9.29 7.92 2.34
CA LEU A 252 8.68 8.95 3.21
C LEU A 252 7.68 8.33 4.18
N TRP A 253 7.00 7.26 3.75
CA TRP A 253 6.04 6.55 4.57
C TRP A 253 6.72 5.77 5.72
N ASP A 254 7.80 5.02 5.43
CA ASP A 254 8.56 4.30 6.47
C ASP A 254 9.10 5.28 7.52
N ILE A 255 9.56 6.45 7.05
CA ILE A 255 10.06 7.51 7.93
C ILE A 255 8.92 8.12 8.74
N ALA A 256 7.76 8.40 8.10
CA ALA A 256 6.58 8.93 8.78
C ALA A 256 6.12 8.01 9.92
N ILE A 257 6.02 6.71 9.66
CA ILE A 257 5.64 5.71 10.66
C ILE A 257 6.70 5.61 11.77
N ARG A 258 7.99 5.57 11.39
CA ARG A 258 9.11 5.48 12.35
C ARG A 258 9.08 6.59 13.39
N TYR A 259 8.68 7.78 12.97
CA TYR A 259 8.70 8.97 13.83
C TYR A 259 7.30 9.41 14.30
N GLY A 260 6.26 8.62 14.05
CA GLY A 260 4.89 8.90 14.51
C GLY A 260 4.28 10.16 13.90
N THR A 261 4.64 10.45 12.66
CA THR A 261 4.15 11.59 11.87
C THR A 261 3.48 11.11 10.58
N SER A 262 2.99 12.02 9.74
CA SER A 262 2.41 11.70 8.44
C SER A 262 3.34 12.08 7.29
N VAL A 263 3.21 11.40 6.13
CA VAL A 263 3.93 11.77 4.90
C VAL A 263 3.63 13.21 4.50
N GLN A 264 2.39 13.64 4.68
CA GLN A 264 1.99 15.02 4.39
C GLN A 264 2.67 16.03 5.32
N HIS A 265 2.81 15.69 6.60
CA HIS A 265 3.52 16.51 7.56
C HIS A 265 5.02 16.58 7.25
N LEU A 266 5.66 15.44 6.95
CA LEU A 266 7.05 15.40 6.49
C LEU A 266 7.29 16.26 5.25
N ARG A 267 6.36 16.25 4.29
CA ARG A 267 6.45 17.10 3.10
C ARG A 267 6.31 18.58 3.42
N ARG A 268 5.41 18.96 4.32
CA ARG A 268 5.25 20.36 4.75
C ARG A 268 6.49 20.86 5.48
N THR A 269 7.04 20.07 6.38
CA THR A 269 8.20 20.44 7.21
C THR A 269 9.48 20.55 6.41
N ASN A 270 9.61 19.80 5.30
CA ASN A 270 10.83 19.72 4.50
C ASN A 270 10.73 20.40 3.13
N GLY A 271 9.74 21.24 2.92
CA GLY A 271 9.46 21.83 1.62
C GLY A 271 8.89 20.79 0.64
N ARG A 272 8.79 21.14 -0.64
CA ARG A 272 8.29 20.22 -1.68
C ARG A 272 9.30 19.09 -1.91
N ILE A 273 9.36 18.13 -1.02
CA ILE A 273 10.07 16.88 -1.31
C ILE A 273 9.33 16.23 -2.48
N SER A 274 9.99 16.18 -3.65
CA SER A 274 9.58 15.30 -4.74
C SER A 274 9.44 13.89 -4.15
N GLY A 275 8.50 13.06 -4.61
CA GLY A 275 8.22 11.73 -4.05
C GLY A 275 9.42 10.77 -3.92
N PHE A 276 10.64 11.25 -4.15
CA PHE A 276 11.88 10.51 -4.15
C PHE A 276 12.85 11.09 -3.14
N LEU A 277 13.15 10.24 -2.15
CA LEU A 277 14.22 10.50 -1.22
C LEU A 277 15.56 10.12 -1.88
N LYS A 278 16.55 11.02 -1.77
CA LYS A 278 17.93 10.68 -2.13
C LYS A 278 18.60 10.02 -0.92
N ILE A 279 19.40 8.98 -1.14
CA ILE A 279 20.22 8.38 -0.09
C ILE A 279 21.14 9.49 0.47
N GLY A 280 21.18 9.61 1.80
CA GLY A 280 21.92 10.66 2.49
C GLY A 280 21.18 11.98 2.64
N GLN A 281 19.99 12.15 2.03
CA GLN A 281 19.15 13.33 2.24
C GLN A 281 18.78 13.47 3.72
N VAL A 282 18.92 14.69 4.26
CA VAL A 282 18.50 14.97 5.64
C VAL A 282 17.08 15.52 5.63
N LEU A 283 16.22 14.90 6.43
CA LEU A 283 14.85 15.32 6.64
C LEU A 283 14.68 15.88 8.05
N LYS A 284 13.99 17.00 8.17
CA LYS A 284 13.48 17.50 9.44
C LYS A 284 12.24 16.67 9.83
N ILE A 285 12.23 16.17 11.03
CA ILE A 285 11.15 15.38 11.61
C ILE A 285 10.57 16.19 12.77
N SER A 286 9.32 16.58 12.65
CA SER A 286 8.54 17.15 13.75
C SER A 286 7.30 16.31 13.99
N LYS A 287 6.85 16.20 15.24
CA LYS A 287 5.56 15.58 15.55
C LYS A 287 4.47 16.53 15.05
N GLY A 288 3.54 16.00 14.26
CA GLY A 288 2.37 16.74 13.76
C GLY A 288 1.23 16.69 14.74
#